data_f73460a4787b7775be33bf775d9bc2e1
#
_entry.id   f73460a4787b7775be33bf775d9bc2e1
#
_cell.length_a   1.000
_cell.length_b   1.000
_cell.length_c   1.000
_cell.angle_alpha   90.00
_cell.angle_beta   90.00
_cell.angle_gamma   90.00
#
_symmetry.space_group_name_H-M   'P 1'
#
loop_
_entity.id
_entity.type
_entity.pdbx_description
1 polymer ?
#
loop_
_entity_poly.entity_id
_entity_poly.type
_entity_poly.pdbx_seq_one_letter_code
_entity_poly.pdbx_strand_id
1 'polypeptide(L)'
;THKDGVNVTIATVSIGVSSVKNHQPSESNELIAFADKALYRSKSKGRNRVSVYINDSSIQSSEDKISENKDCGYLRENISSILEKTKKASIQSLCLMVRNLGATKYLKHNHQVLQYIELIGERFNLPPSVIESFKNAALLHDNFKILLKKTLKSKSNRLKTREKIEIESHPYMMAELTELFDFFANERTLLQQHHENFDGSGYPVGI
;
A
#
# COMPACT_ATOMS: atom_id res chain seq x y z
N THR A 1 -16.65 -8.34 -22.28
CA THR A 1 -17.63 -7.30 -21.91
C THR A 1 -18.91 -7.97 -21.44
N HIS A 2 -19.11 -8.05 -20.13
CA HIS A 2 -20.41 -8.41 -19.56
C HIS A 2 -21.29 -7.16 -19.47
N LYS A 3 -22.49 -7.29 -19.99
CA LYS A 3 -23.53 -6.25 -19.90
C LYS A 3 -24.42 -6.55 -18.68
N ASP A 4 -24.10 -6.00 -17.53
CA ASP A 4 -25.01 -5.99 -16.39
C ASP A 4 -24.82 -4.74 -15.52
N GLY A 5 -24.66 -3.56 -16.15
CA GLY A 5 -24.71 -2.27 -15.45
C GLY A 5 -23.65 -2.03 -14.37
N VAL A 6 -22.66 -2.91 -14.25
CA VAL A 6 -21.55 -2.82 -13.29
C VAL A 6 -20.31 -2.31 -14.02
N ASN A 7 -19.57 -1.42 -13.42
CA ASN A 7 -18.31 -0.89 -13.92
C ASN A 7 -17.38 -2.02 -14.35
N VAL A 8 -17.13 -2.15 -15.65
CA VAL A 8 -16.19 -3.14 -16.18
C VAL A 8 -14.77 -2.64 -15.95
N THR A 9 -14.09 -3.21 -14.98
CA THR A 9 -12.66 -2.98 -14.78
C THR A 9 -11.87 -3.89 -15.71
N ILE A 10 -11.13 -3.31 -16.66
CA ILE A 10 -10.22 -4.05 -17.52
C ILE A 10 -8.90 -4.21 -16.75
N ALA A 11 -8.62 -5.42 -16.29
CA ALA A 11 -7.31 -5.76 -15.76
C ALA A 11 -6.36 -6.09 -16.91
N THR A 12 -5.18 -5.46 -16.91
CA THR A 12 -4.11 -5.74 -17.89
C THR A 12 -2.90 -6.30 -17.17
N VAL A 13 -2.16 -7.18 -17.85
CA VAL A 13 -0.98 -7.83 -17.29
C VAL A 13 0.25 -7.49 -18.14
N SER A 14 1.37 -7.24 -17.45
CA SER A 14 2.69 -7.17 -18.09
C SER A 14 3.46 -8.44 -17.75
N ILE A 15 4.10 -9.06 -18.74
CA ILE A 15 4.81 -10.32 -18.56
C ILE A 15 6.24 -10.17 -19.07
N GLY A 16 7.20 -10.70 -18.31
CA GLY A 16 8.58 -10.89 -18.74
C GLY A 16 8.87 -12.38 -18.93
N VAL A 17 9.54 -12.73 -20.00
CA VAL A 17 9.85 -14.13 -20.35
C VAL A 17 11.35 -14.31 -20.52
N SER A 18 11.90 -15.35 -19.91
CA SER A 18 13.25 -15.86 -20.17
C SER A 18 13.20 -17.36 -20.47
N SER A 19 14.22 -17.88 -21.13
CA SER A 19 14.29 -19.29 -21.54
C SER A 19 15.70 -19.84 -21.31
N VAL A 20 15.81 -21.00 -20.70
CA VAL A 20 17.11 -21.70 -20.49
C VAL A 20 17.80 -21.95 -21.83
N LYS A 21 17.05 -22.38 -22.83
CA LYS A 21 17.59 -22.73 -24.16
C LYS A 21 18.18 -21.50 -24.87
N ASN A 22 17.54 -20.34 -24.75
CA ASN A 22 17.92 -19.14 -25.53
C ASN A 22 18.89 -18.23 -24.76
N HIS A 23 18.88 -18.30 -23.44
CA HIS A 23 19.63 -17.34 -22.61
C HIS A 23 20.76 -18.01 -21.81
N GLN A 24 20.81 -19.35 -21.76
CA GLN A 24 21.85 -20.19 -21.13
C GLN A 24 22.32 -19.67 -19.77
N PRO A 25 21.40 -19.48 -18.80
CA PRO A 25 21.78 -19.01 -17.49
C PRO A 25 22.69 -20.01 -16.78
N SER A 26 23.66 -19.51 -16.03
CA SER A 26 24.58 -20.33 -15.25
C SER A 26 23.88 -20.94 -14.02
N GLU A 27 22.89 -20.25 -13.50
CA GLU A 27 22.11 -20.65 -12.31
C GLU A 27 20.62 -20.31 -12.47
N SER A 28 19.79 -20.98 -11.66
CA SER A 28 18.32 -20.75 -11.66
C SER A 28 17.94 -19.29 -11.33
N ASN A 29 18.68 -18.67 -10.42
CA ASN A 29 18.46 -17.28 -10.03
C ASN A 29 18.71 -16.29 -11.18
N GLU A 30 19.67 -16.62 -12.05
CA GLU A 30 19.99 -15.81 -13.22
C GLU A 30 18.83 -15.84 -14.24
N LEU A 31 18.18 -17.00 -14.40
CA LEU A 31 16.99 -17.13 -15.26
C LEU A 31 15.85 -16.24 -14.78
N ILE A 32 15.63 -16.18 -13.47
CA ILE A 32 14.61 -15.31 -12.85
C ILE A 32 14.99 -13.84 -13.07
N ALA A 33 16.26 -13.48 -12.89
CA ALA A 33 16.73 -12.12 -13.12
C ALA A 33 16.55 -11.67 -14.58
N PHE A 34 16.72 -12.58 -15.54
CA PHE A 34 16.45 -12.32 -16.96
C PHE A 34 14.95 -12.07 -17.22
N ALA A 35 14.08 -12.87 -16.61
CA ALA A 35 12.64 -12.68 -16.71
C ALA A 35 12.21 -11.34 -16.10
N ASP A 36 12.79 -10.94 -14.97
CA ASP A 36 12.52 -9.66 -14.31
C ASP A 36 12.96 -8.45 -15.15
N LYS A 37 14.13 -8.54 -15.79
CA LYS A 37 14.58 -7.52 -16.75
C LYS A 37 13.59 -7.36 -17.91
N ALA A 38 13.08 -8.47 -18.44
CA ALA A 38 12.07 -8.46 -19.50
C ALA A 38 10.74 -7.89 -19.01
N LEU A 39 10.32 -8.23 -17.79
CA LEU A 39 9.12 -7.68 -17.16
C LEU A 39 9.22 -6.16 -16.96
N TYR A 40 10.37 -5.69 -16.49
CA TYR A 40 10.63 -4.26 -16.38
C TYR A 40 10.48 -3.55 -17.74
N ARG A 41 11.03 -4.14 -18.82
CA ARG A 41 10.89 -3.64 -20.19
C ARG A 41 9.41 -3.59 -20.63
N SER A 42 8.59 -4.59 -20.25
CA SER A 42 7.15 -4.58 -20.51
C SER A 42 6.47 -3.41 -19.80
N LYS A 43 6.83 -3.14 -18.56
CA LYS A 43 6.26 -2.05 -17.74
C LYS A 43 6.69 -0.67 -18.25
N SER A 44 7.98 -0.47 -18.58
CA SER A 44 8.54 0.80 -19.06
C SER A 44 8.00 1.20 -20.46
N LYS A 45 7.69 0.20 -21.30
CA LYS A 45 7.13 0.43 -22.65
C LYS A 45 5.60 0.59 -22.68
N GLY A 46 4.98 0.95 -21.56
CA GLY A 46 3.55 1.27 -21.48
C GLY A 46 2.65 0.12 -21.01
N ARG A 47 3.19 -0.89 -20.33
CA ARG A 47 2.45 -2.02 -19.74
C ARG A 47 1.62 -2.83 -20.75
N ASN A 48 0.73 -3.71 -20.29
CA ASN A 48 -0.18 -4.53 -21.10
C ASN A 48 0.50 -5.23 -22.28
N ARG A 49 1.64 -5.87 -22.03
CA ARG A 49 2.44 -6.58 -23.06
C ARG A 49 3.32 -7.66 -22.50
N VAL A 50 3.78 -8.53 -23.38
CA VAL A 50 4.82 -9.52 -23.12
C VAL A 50 6.13 -9.02 -23.69
N SER A 51 7.22 -9.11 -22.92
CA SER A 51 8.59 -8.91 -23.42
C SER A 51 9.41 -10.15 -23.15
N VAL A 52 10.22 -10.55 -24.13
CA VAL A 52 11.22 -11.62 -23.99
C VAL A 52 12.56 -10.96 -23.63
N TYR A 53 13.31 -11.59 -22.72
CA TYR A 53 14.67 -11.18 -22.46
C TYR A 53 15.52 -11.31 -23.73
N ILE A 54 16.34 -10.33 -24.01
CA ILE A 54 17.28 -10.33 -25.14
C ILE A 54 18.67 -10.11 -24.54
N ASN A 55 19.60 -10.98 -24.87
CA ASN A 55 21.00 -10.82 -24.48
C ASN A 55 21.59 -9.68 -25.33
N ASP A 56 22.00 -8.59 -24.71
CA ASP A 56 22.45 -7.35 -25.39
C ASP A 56 23.79 -7.48 -26.14
N SER A 57 24.33 -8.70 -26.27
CA SER A 57 25.53 -8.94 -27.04
C SER A 57 25.41 -8.82 -28.58
N SER A 58 24.21 -8.52 -29.10
CA SER A 58 23.94 -8.43 -30.54
C SER A 58 23.50 -7.03 -31.05
N ILE A 59 23.50 -6.02 -30.18
CA ILE A 59 23.22 -4.64 -30.60
C ILE A 59 24.45 -3.77 -30.34
N GLN A 60 25.47 -3.94 -31.17
CA GLN A 60 26.51 -2.93 -31.33
C GLN A 60 26.11 -2.06 -32.53
N SER A 61 25.44 -0.97 -32.25
CA SER A 61 25.53 0.24 -33.06
C SER A 61 25.15 1.44 -32.19
N SER A 62 26.20 2.20 -31.85
CA SER A 62 26.23 3.63 -31.56
C SER A 62 24.99 4.20 -30.85
N GLU A 63 25.07 4.29 -29.55
CA GLU A 63 24.80 5.45 -28.69
C GLU A 63 24.71 5.02 -27.24
N ASP A 64 25.52 5.67 -26.41
CA ASP A 64 25.49 5.70 -24.95
C ASP A 64 25.79 4.40 -24.18
N LYS A 65 27.07 4.15 -23.97
CA LYS A 65 27.56 3.49 -22.76
C LYS A 65 27.22 4.33 -21.54
N ILE A 66 25.95 4.36 -21.16
CA ILE A 66 25.54 4.74 -19.82
C ILE A 66 25.82 3.52 -18.95
N SER A 67 26.55 3.74 -17.90
CA SER A 67 26.86 2.80 -16.81
C SER A 67 25.56 2.36 -16.09
N GLU A 68 24.71 1.61 -16.79
CA GLU A 68 23.29 1.38 -16.45
C GLU A 68 23.04 0.50 -15.21
N ASN A 69 24.04 -0.17 -14.68
CA ASN A 69 23.80 -1.11 -13.58
C ASN A 69 24.05 -0.55 -12.17
N LYS A 70 24.86 0.51 -12.02
CA LYS A 70 25.03 1.19 -10.72
C LYS A 70 24.03 2.33 -10.53
N ASP A 71 23.73 3.07 -11.61
CA ASP A 71 22.83 4.22 -11.54
C ASP A 71 21.35 3.83 -11.35
N CYS A 72 20.90 2.75 -11.96
CA CYS A 72 19.51 2.30 -11.81
C CYS A 72 19.21 1.76 -10.40
N GLY A 73 20.16 1.06 -9.77
CA GLY A 73 20.07 0.65 -8.37
C GLY A 73 20.03 1.84 -7.42
N TYR A 74 20.95 2.78 -7.61
CA TYR A 74 21.02 4.04 -6.84
C TYR A 74 19.76 4.91 -6.99
N LEU A 75 19.26 5.05 -8.22
CA LEU A 75 18.01 5.79 -8.47
C LEU A 75 16.81 5.12 -7.80
N ARG A 76 16.73 3.78 -7.86
CA ARG A 76 15.64 3.02 -7.23
C ARG A 76 15.68 3.16 -5.71
N GLU A 77 16.86 3.05 -5.09
CA GLU A 77 17.05 3.23 -3.65
C GLU A 77 16.70 4.66 -3.22
N ASN A 78 17.14 5.66 -3.99
CA ASN A 78 16.82 7.05 -3.72
C ASN A 78 15.32 7.34 -3.82
N ILE A 79 14.65 6.87 -4.88
CA ILE A 79 13.21 7.01 -5.04
C ILE A 79 12.48 6.32 -3.90
N SER A 80 12.86 5.09 -3.55
CA SER A 80 12.28 4.36 -2.42
C SER A 80 12.45 5.12 -1.11
N SER A 81 13.65 5.66 -0.85
CA SER A 81 13.95 6.47 0.34
C SER A 81 13.11 7.75 0.38
N ILE A 82 12.94 8.43 -0.76
CA ILE A 82 12.11 9.64 -0.86
C ILE A 82 10.65 9.30 -0.58
N LEU A 83 10.12 8.23 -1.17
CA LEU A 83 8.74 7.78 -0.95
C LEU A 83 8.50 7.44 0.53
N GLU A 84 9.41 6.72 1.17
CA GLU A 84 9.32 6.40 2.60
C GLU A 84 9.35 7.66 3.49
N LYS A 85 10.24 8.61 3.19
CA LYS A 85 10.30 9.88 3.91
C LYS A 85 9.01 10.68 3.72
N THR A 86 8.49 10.73 2.49
CA THR A 86 7.24 11.42 2.17
C THR A 86 6.05 10.79 2.90
N LYS A 87 5.97 9.46 2.93
CA LYS A 87 4.97 8.70 3.65
C LYS A 87 4.99 9.04 5.15
N LYS A 88 6.16 8.96 5.78
CA LYS A 88 6.34 9.29 7.20
C LYS A 88 5.97 10.75 7.51
N ALA A 89 6.39 11.69 6.67
CA ALA A 89 6.03 13.10 6.82
C ALA A 89 4.53 13.34 6.68
N SER A 90 3.87 12.66 5.76
CA SER A 90 2.41 12.74 5.58
C SER A 90 1.66 12.23 6.81
N ILE A 91 2.06 11.08 7.35
CA ILE A 91 1.48 10.52 8.59
C ILE A 91 1.66 11.49 9.76
N GLN A 92 2.89 12.01 9.95
CA GLN A 92 3.18 12.96 11.01
C GLN A 92 2.35 14.24 10.89
N SER A 93 2.19 14.76 9.67
CA SER A 93 1.38 15.95 9.43
C SER A 93 -0.09 15.72 9.78
N LEU A 94 -0.66 14.58 9.39
CA LEU A 94 -2.04 14.22 9.76
C LEU A 94 -2.19 14.06 11.27
N CYS A 95 -1.25 13.40 11.95
CA CYS A 95 -1.25 13.28 13.41
C CYS A 95 -1.15 14.64 14.12
N LEU A 96 -0.32 15.57 13.61
CA LEU A 96 -0.22 16.92 14.14
C LEU A 96 -1.51 17.71 13.95
N MET A 97 -2.17 17.59 12.80
CA MET A 97 -3.48 18.21 12.57
C MET A 97 -4.51 17.71 13.58
N VAL A 98 -4.60 16.40 13.78
CA VAL A 98 -5.51 15.77 14.76
C VAL A 98 -5.21 16.25 16.18
N ARG A 99 -3.93 16.34 16.55
CA ARG A 99 -3.49 16.89 17.85
C ARG A 99 -3.93 18.33 18.05
N ASN A 100 -3.71 19.17 17.04
CA ASN A 100 -4.05 20.61 17.10
C ASN A 100 -5.57 20.84 17.17
N LEU A 101 -6.36 19.92 16.67
CA LEU A 101 -7.82 19.94 16.82
C LEU A 101 -8.30 19.42 18.19
N GLY A 102 -7.40 19.20 19.13
CA GLY A 102 -7.70 18.83 20.52
C GLY A 102 -8.05 17.34 20.73
N ALA A 103 -7.71 16.48 19.81
CA ALA A 103 -8.02 15.04 19.86
C ALA A 103 -6.94 14.19 20.59
N THR A 104 -6.42 14.68 21.69
CA THR A 104 -5.36 13.98 22.47
C THR A 104 -5.75 12.58 22.92
N LYS A 105 -7.04 12.29 23.09
CA LYS A 105 -7.55 10.95 23.44
C LYS A 105 -7.21 9.91 22.36
N TYR A 106 -7.29 10.27 21.09
CA TYR A 106 -6.96 9.36 19.98
C TYR A 106 -5.46 9.06 19.94
N LEU A 107 -4.62 10.04 20.26
CA LEU A 107 -3.17 9.83 20.30
C LEU A 107 -2.77 8.80 21.36
N LYS A 108 -3.40 8.83 22.54
CA LYS A 108 -3.17 7.84 23.58
C LYS A 108 -3.62 6.44 23.15
N HIS A 109 -4.78 6.35 22.52
CA HIS A 109 -5.28 5.10 21.95
C HIS A 109 -4.32 4.55 20.89
N ASN A 110 -3.91 5.36 19.92
CA ASN A 110 -2.98 4.94 18.89
C ASN A 110 -1.66 4.42 19.46
N HIS A 111 -1.12 5.06 20.51
CA HIS A 111 0.10 4.59 21.18
C HIS A 111 -0.06 3.19 21.78
N GLN A 112 -1.20 2.90 22.40
CA GLN A 112 -1.48 1.57 22.93
C GLN A 112 -1.60 0.53 21.82
N VAL A 113 -2.28 0.86 20.72
CA VAL A 113 -2.40 -0.03 19.54
C VAL A 113 -1.02 -0.34 18.95
N LEU A 114 -0.14 0.66 18.85
CA LEU A 114 1.24 0.44 18.38
C LEU A 114 2.00 -0.58 19.22
N GLN A 115 1.89 -0.51 20.54
CA GLN A 115 2.54 -1.47 21.44
C GLN A 115 2.01 -2.90 21.20
N TYR A 116 0.70 -3.07 21.03
CA TYR A 116 0.12 -4.39 20.72
C TYR A 116 0.56 -4.90 19.35
N ILE A 117 0.67 -4.06 18.35
CA ILE A 117 1.16 -4.44 17.01
C ILE A 117 2.60 -4.98 17.09
N GLU A 118 3.46 -4.34 17.87
CA GLU A 118 4.83 -4.80 18.09
C GLU A 118 4.86 -6.17 18.75
N LEU A 119 4.18 -6.32 19.88
CA LEU A 119 4.12 -7.59 20.64
C LEU A 119 3.55 -8.73 19.80
N ILE A 120 2.46 -8.49 19.09
CA ILE A 120 1.82 -9.51 18.25
C ILE A 120 2.71 -9.82 17.03
N GLY A 121 3.27 -8.78 16.40
CA GLY A 121 4.17 -8.94 15.26
C GLY A 121 5.38 -9.79 15.58
N GLU A 122 6.03 -9.56 16.72
CA GLU A 122 7.13 -10.36 17.22
C GLU A 122 6.69 -11.81 17.52
N ARG A 123 5.55 -11.97 18.20
CA ARG A 123 5.02 -13.29 18.58
C ARG A 123 4.73 -14.18 17.37
N PHE A 124 4.25 -13.59 16.28
CA PHE A 124 3.93 -14.29 15.03
C PHE A 124 5.08 -14.30 14.02
N ASN A 125 6.24 -13.75 14.37
CA ASN A 125 7.39 -13.58 13.47
C ASN A 125 7.02 -12.92 12.14
N LEU A 126 6.20 -11.85 12.20
CA LEU A 126 5.80 -11.13 11.00
C LEU A 126 7.00 -10.38 10.39
N PRO A 127 7.07 -10.29 9.06
CA PRO A 127 8.11 -9.50 8.39
C PRO A 127 8.09 -8.03 8.86
N PRO A 128 9.25 -7.38 9.05
CA PRO A 128 9.34 -5.98 9.50
C PRO A 128 8.51 -5.01 8.65
N SER A 129 8.43 -5.23 7.33
CA SER A 129 7.63 -4.42 6.41
C SER A 129 6.11 -4.52 6.70
N VAL A 130 5.65 -5.69 7.11
CA VAL A 130 4.25 -5.92 7.51
C VAL A 130 3.95 -5.20 8.82
N ILE A 131 4.84 -5.34 9.82
CA ILE A 131 4.71 -4.64 11.11
C ILE A 131 4.66 -3.12 10.89
N GLU A 132 5.52 -2.59 10.02
CA GLU A 132 5.54 -1.15 9.70
C GLU A 132 4.23 -0.69 9.03
N SER A 133 3.68 -1.47 8.11
CA SER A 133 2.36 -1.18 7.51
C SER A 133 1.23 -1.16 8.55
N PHE A 134 1.23 -2.11 9.48
CA PHE A 134 0.27 -2.11 10.60
C PHE A 134 0.43 -0.88 11.50
N LYS A 135 1.67 -0.48 11.81
CA LYS A 135 1.95 0.73 12.60
C LYS A 135 1.46 1.99 11.91
N ASN A 136 1.73 2.12 10.62
CA ASN A 136 1.27 3.25 9.81
C ASN A 136 -0.27 3.32 9.78
N ALA A 137 -0.93 2.20 9.56
CA ALA A 137 -2.38 2.12 9.61
C ALA A 137 -2.93 2.49 11.00
N ALA A 138 -2.31 2.01 12.09
CA ALA A 138 -2.71 2.32 13.45
C ALA A 138 -2.61 3.82 13.78
N LEU A 139 -1.64 4.53 13.21
CA LEU A 139 -1.51 5.97 13.39
C LEU A 139 -2.63 6.77 12.69
N LEU A 140 -3.23 6.20 11.66
CA LEU A 140 -4.19 6.87 10.79
C LEU A 140 -5.65 6.45 11.03
N HIS A 141 -5.92 5.22 11.47
CA HIS A 141 -7.23 4.58 11.41
C HIS A 141 -8.39 5.42 11.96
N ASP A 142 -8.15 6.12 13.06
CA ASP A 142 -9.18 6.88 13.79
C ASP A 142 -9.14 8.40 13.53
N ASN A 143 -8.27 8.88 12.66
CA ASN A 143 -8.07 10.31 12.47
C ASN A 143 -9.34 11.03 11.99
N PHE A 144 -10.15 10.39 11.15
CA PHE A 144 -11.42 10.97 10.70
C PHE A 144 -12.52 11.06 11.76
N LYS A 145 -12.39 10.30 12.85
CA LYS A 145 -13.34 10.44 13.97
C LYS A 145 -13.36 11.84 14.58
N ILE A 146 -12.30 12.63 14.36
CA ILE A 146 -12.29 14.02 14.82
C ILE A 146 -13.29 14.91 14.08
N LEU A 147 -13.60 14.60 12.83
CA LEU A 147 -14.57 15.32 12.01
C LEU A 147 -16.01 15.00 12.39
N LEU A 148 -16.24 13.90 13.12
CA LEU A 148 -17.56 13.56 13.61
C LEU A 148 -18.07 14.62 14.59
N LYS A 149 -19.36 14.88 14.56
CA LYS A 149 -20.00 15.87 15.44
C LYS A 149 -19.64 15.61 16.90
N LYS A 150 -19.33 16.67 17.62
CA LYS A 150 -18.97 16.60 19.05
C LYS A 150 -20.05 15.90 19.88
N THR A 151 -21.31 16.07 19.50
CA THR A 151 -22.48 15.41 20.10
C THR A 151 -22.46 13.90 19.96
N LEU A 152 -21.94 13.36 18.87
CA LEU A 152 -21.81 11.92 18.66
C LEU A 152 -20.69 11.33 19.52
N LYS A 153 -19.58 12.04 19.66
CA LYS A 153 -18.40 11.60 20.44
C LYS A 153 -18.66 11.52 21.94
N SER A 154 -19.55 12.36 22.47
CA SER A 154 -19.87 12.45 23.90
C SER A 154 -21.13 11.70 24.29
N LYS A 155 -21.81 11.04 23.34
CA LYS A 155 -23.08 10.38 23.59
C LYS A 155 -22.89 9.11 24.41
N SER A 156 -23.46 9.09 25.60
CA SER A 156 -23.48 7.92 26.48
C SER A 156 -24.67 6.98 26.21
N ASN A 157 -25.69 7.45 25.49
CA ASN A 157 -26.90 6.70 25.18
C ASN A 157 -26.75 5.95 23.85
N ARG A 158 -27.65 4.97 23.61
CA ARG A 158 -27.72 4.20 22.37
C ARG A 158 -27.78 5.10 21.15
N LEU A 159 -26.90 4.87 20.18
CA LEU A 159 -26.87 5.61 18.91
C LEU A 159 -28.13 5.32 18.09
N LYS A 160 -28.68 6.34 17.42
CA LYS A 160 -29.70 6.16 16.40
C LYS A 160 -29.07 5.58 15.14
N THR A 161 -29.84 4.88 14.31
CA THR A 161 -29.37 4.24 13.08
C THR A 161 -28.54 5.19 12.21
N ARG A 162 -29.00 6.43 11.99
CA ARG A 162 -28.27 7.44 11.21
C ARG A 162 -26.92 7.83 11.84
N GLU A 163 -26.86 7.93 13.16
CA GLU A 163 -25.65 8.27 13.90
C GLU A 163 -24.63 7.10 13.85
N LYS A 164 -25.12 5.87 13.85
CA LYS A 164 -24.31 4.66 13.68
C LYS A 164 -23.67 4.67 12.30
N ILE A 165 -24.44 4.89 11.24
CA ILE A 165 -23.92 4.98 9.86
C ILE A 165 -22.86 6.07 9.73
N GLU A 166 -23.07 7.25 10.36
CA GLU A 166 -22.09 8.34 10.34
C GLU A 166 -20.76 7.95 11.00
N ILE A 167 -20.80 7.17 12.09
CA ILE A 167 -19.59 6.67 12.74
C ILE A 167 -18.95 5.57 11.88
N GLU A 168 -19.72 4.64 11.34
CA GLU A 168 -19.25 3.51 10.56
C GLU A 168 -18.69 3.91 9.19
N SER A 169 -18.84 5.16 8.77
CA SER A 169 -18.26 5.66 7.51
C SER A 169 -16.77 6.01 7.59
N HIS A 170 -16.19 6.19 8.82
CA HIS A 170 -14.82 6.67 8.94
C HIS A 170 -13.74 5.76 8.32
N PRO A 171 -13.88 4.40 8.27
CA PRO A 171 -12.91 3.56 7.58
C PRO A 171 -12.85 3.86 6.08
N TYR A 172 -14.00 4.09 5.45
CA TYR A 172 -14.06 4.48 4.04
C TYR A 172 -13.41 5.84 3.79
N MET A 173 -13.69 6.83 4.64
CA MET A 173 -13.10 8.17 4.50
C MET A 173 -11.57 8.12 4.61
N MET A 174 -11.01 7.27 5.48
CA MET A 174 -9.57 7.06 5.58
C MET A 174 -9.00 6.35 4.36
N ALA A 175 -9.69 5.32 3.87
CA ALA A 175 -9.27 4.61 2.67
C ALA A 175 -9.27 5.54 1.45
N GLU A 176 -10.31 6.35 1.26
CA GLU A 176 -10.44 7.34 0.19
C GLU A 176 -9.31 8.39 0.23
N LEU A 177 -8.99 8.94 1.41
CA LEU A 177 -7.85 9.84 1.56
C LEU A 177 -6.55 9.19 1.11
N THR A 178 -6.34 7.93 1.46
CA THR A 178 -5.12 7.20 1.11
C THR A 178 -5.07 6.77 -0.37
N GLU A 179 -6.18 6.80 -1.10
CA GLU A 179 -6.21 6.58 -2.55
C GLU A 179 -5.50 7.67 -3.34
N LEU A 180 -5.40 8.87 -2.78
CA LEU A 180 -4.66 9.97 -3.39
C LEU A 180 -3.14 9.71 -3.45
N PHE A 181 -2.65 8.69 -2.73
CA PHE A 181 -1.23 8.42 -2.59
C PHE A 181 -0.94 6.93 -2.73
N ASP A 182 -0.27 6.53 -3.80
CA ASP A 182 0.09 5.12 -4.08
C ASP A 182 0.97 4.50 -2.98
N PHE A 183 1.74 5.30 -2.26
CA PHE A 183 2.60 4.81 -1.18
C PHE A 183 1.85 4.32 0.07
N PHE A 184 0.53 4.50 0.15
CA PHE A 184 -0.33 3.93 1.18
C PHE A 184 -1.07 2.65 0.75
N ALA A 185 -0.72 2.06 -0.38
CA ALA A 185 -1.45 0.90 -0.92
C ALA A 185 -1.57 -0.27 0.08
N ASN A 186 -0.52 -0.51 0.87
CA ASN A 186 -0.50 -1.59 1.88
C ASN A 186 -1.38 -1.27 3.09
N GLU A 187 -1.44 -0.01 3.50
CA GLU A 187 -2.23 0.45 4.65
C GLU A 187 -3.71 0.59 4.33
N ARG A 188 -4.07 0.83 3.07
CA ARG A 188 -5.45 1.11 2.65
C ARG A 188 -6.43 0.02 3.05
N THR A 189 -6.10 -1.23 2.80
CA THR A 189 -6.93 -2.38 3.19
C THR A 189 -7.09 -2.46 4.69
N LEU A 190 -6.01 -2.26 5.44
CA LEU A 190 -6.03 -2.26 6.91
C LEU A 190 -6.93 -1.13 7.45
N LEU A 191 -6.83 0.07 6.87
CA LEU A 191 -7.65 1.21 7.23
C LEU A 191 -9.14 0.99 6.93
N GLN A 192 -9.45 0.31 5.84
CA GLN A 192 -10.82 0.01 5.46
C GLN A 192 -11.45 -1.07 6.35
N GLN A 193 -10.67 -2.07 6.76
CA GLN A 193 -11.17 -3.29 7.39
C GLN A 193 -10.93 -3.38 8.90
N HIS A 194 -10.42 -2.35 9.55
CA HIS A 194 -10.04 -2.42 10.97
C HIS A 194 -11.21 -2.62 11.96
N HIS A 195 -12.43 -2.54 11.49
CA HIS A 195 -13.66 -2.85 12.23
C HIS A 195 -14.36 -4.13 11.74
N GLU A 196 -13.74 -4.89 10.84
CA GLU A 196 -14.26 -6.20 10.48
C GLU A 196 -14.07 -7.20 11.62
N ASN A 197 -15.03 -8.10 11.79
CA ASN A 197 -14.97 -9.17 12.76
C ASN A 197 -14.82 -10.51 12.04
N PHE A 198 -14.13 -11.45 12.66
CA PHE A 198 -13.88 -12.78 12.11
C PHE A 198 -15.18 -13.54 11.73
N ASP A 199 -16.28 -13.28 12.43
CA ASP A 199 -17.59 -13.89 12.20
C ASP A 199 -18.45 -13.14 11.16
N GLY A 200 -17.91 -12.12 10.50
CA GLY A 200 -18.63 -11.29 9.53
C GLY A 200 -19.62 -10.29 10.13
N SER A 201 -19.70 -10.18 11.47
CA SER A 201 -20.58 -9.21 12.14
C SER A 201 -20.03 -7.78 12.18
N GLY A 202 -18.82 -7.58 11.63
CA GLY A 202 -18.13 -6.31 11.55
C GLY A 202 -18.66 -5.38 10.45
N TYR A 203 -17.93 -4.31 10.21
CA TYR A 203 -18.20 -3.35 9.15
C TYR A 203 -16.86 -2.85 8.56
N PRO A 204 -16.84 -2.33 7.35
CA PRO A 204 -17.97 -1.91 6.49
C PRO A 204 -18.54 -2.99 5.59
N VAL A 205 -17.87 -4.11 5.38
CA VAL A 205 -18.24 -5.11 4.37
C VAL A 205 -18.88 -6.36 5.00
N GLY A 206 -18.46 -6.72 6.21
CA GLY A 206 -18.92 -7.93 6.89
C GLY A 206 -18.28 -9.20 6.31
N ILE A 207 -16.93 -9.24 6.22
CA ILE A 207 -16.14 -10.35 5.68
C ILE A 207 -15.52 -11.20 6.79
#